data_261c9fbf17a6c311f93ba9a334b48251
#
_entry.id   261c9fbf17a6c311f93ba9a334b48251
#
_cell.length_a   1.000
_cell.length_b   1.000
_cell.length_c   1.000
_cell.angle_alpha   90.00
_cell.angle_beta   90.00
_cell.angle_gamma   90.00
#
_symmetry.space_group_name_H-M   'P 1'
#
loop_
_entity.id
_entity.type
_entity.pdbx_description
1 polymer ?
#
loop_
_entity_poly.entity_id
_entity_poly.type
_entity_poly.pdbx_seq_one_letter_code
_entity_poly.pdbx_strand_id
1 'polypeptide(L)'
;KELGAKLVVSRASSDVHQKFLLRNGADQVVYPEQQLAKWTAIRFSSNHILDFVNLEGDYDIYEVDLPERWVGMSVGEIDIRKKYGINIIAVRRNGTLDFSVKPETVFEDGNTILVLGQYRELQKCFKI
;
A
#
# COMPACT_ATOMS: atom_id res chain seq x y z
N LYS A 1 -15.25 28.08 -8.11
CA LYS A 1 -14.32 28.99 -7.42
C LYS A 1 -14.55 30.47 -7.71
N GLU A 2 -15.10 30.81 -8.85
CA GLU A 2 -15.37 32.22 -9.23
C GLU A 2 -16.25 32.94 -8.21
N LEU A 3 -17.08 32.19 -7.47
CA LEU A 3 -17.97 32.76 -6.43
C LEU A 3 -17.29 32.82 -5.05
N GLY A 4 -15.98 32.67 -4.97
CA GLY A 4 -15.22 32.80 -3.73
C GLY A 4 -15.06 31.55 -2.89
N ALA A 5 -15.40 30.39 -3.42
CA ALA A 5 -15.15 29.13 -2.72
C ALA A 5 -13.63 28.86 -2.58
N LYS A 6 -13.19 28.50 -1.35
CA LYS A 6 -11.77 28.25 -1.07
C LYS A 6 -11.31 26.89 -1.55
N LEU A 7 -12.21 25.91 -1.59
CA LEU A 7 -11.91 24.54 -2.01
C LEU A 7 -13.13 23.99 -2.75
N VAL A 8 -12.88 23.39 -3.91
CA VAL A 8 -13.92 22.71 -4.69
C VAL A 8 -13.49 21.25 -4.88
N VAL A 9 -14.34 20.33 -4.42
CA VAL A 9 -14.15 18.88 -4.57
C VAL A 9 -15.30 18.34 -5.40
N SER A 10 -14.97 17.59 -6.45
CA SER A 10 -15.96 17.02 -7.35
C SER A 10 -15.77 15.52 -7.52
N ARG A 11 -16.86 14.81 -7.80
CA ARG A 11 -16.85 13.38 -8.10
C ARG A 11 -16.74 13.16 -9.61
N ALA A 12 -15.84 12.27 -10.03
CA ALA A 12 -15.68 11.87 -11.42
C ALA A 12 -16.11 10.41 -11.63
N SER A 13 -16.63 10.10 -12.82
CA SER A 13 -17.03 8.75 -13.22
C SER A 13 -16.15 8.17 -14.34
N SER A 14 -15.20 8.96 -14.87
CA SER A 14 -14.27 8.53 -15.91
C SER A 14 -13.01 9.41 -15.90
N ASP A 15 -11.92 8.96 -16.53
CA ASP A 15 -10.70 9.76 -16.64
C ASP A 15 -10.91 11.05 -17.42
N VAL A 16 -11.72 11.02 -18.47
CA VAL A 16 -12.06 12.20 -19.25
C VAL A 16 -12.85 13.19 -18.39
N HIS A 17 -13.83 12.70 -17.61
CA HIS A 17 -14.63 13.50 -16.70
C HIS A 17 -13.76 14.13 -15.60
N GLN A 18 -12.80 13.38 -15.06
CA GLN A 18 -11.85 13.90 -14.07
C GLN A 18 -11.06 15.10 -14.63
N LYS A 19 -10.50 14.97 -15.83
CA LYS A 19 -9.74 16.03 -16.48
C LYS A 19 -10.61 17.26 -16.76
N PHE A 20 -11.84 17.04 -17.20
CA PHE A 20 -12.80 18.11 -17.44
C PHE A 20 -13.10 18.90 -16.16
N LEU A 21 -13.38 18.22 -15.05
CA LEU A 21 -13.68 18.87 -13.77
C LEU A 21 -12.49 19.68 -13.25
N LEU A 22 -11.28 19.17 -13.35
CA LEU A 22 -10.07 19.89 -12.93
C LEU A 22 -9.82 21.14 -13.77
N ARG A 23 -10.05 21.09 -15.08
CA ARG A 23 -9.92 22.25 -15.97
C ARG A 23 -10.97 23.30 -15.73
N ASN A 24 -12.13 22.91 -15.21
CA ASN A 24 -13.26 23.81 -14.95
C ASN A 24 -13.35 24.28 -13.49
N GLY A 25 -12.24 24.24 -12.75
CA GLY A 25 -12.10 24.90 -11.45
C GLY A 25 -12.25 24.00 -10.23
N ALA A 26 -12.39 22.69 -10.39
CA ALA A 26 -12.34 21.80 -9.25
C ALA A 26 -10.90 21.71 -8.72
N ASP A 27 -10.72 21.79 -7.41
CA ASP A 27 -9.42 21.67 -6.78
C ASP A 27 -9.01 20.21 -6.60
N GLN A 28 -10.00 19.36 -6.32
CA GLN A 28 -9.83 17.92 -6.16
C GLN A 28 -10.98 17.19 -6.84
N VAL A 29 -10.66 16.01 -7.36
CA VAL A 29 -11.65 15.13 -7.98
C VAL A 29 -11.61 13.78 -7.31
N VAL A 30 -12.77 13.27 -6.88
CA VAL A 30 -12.93 11.94 -6.32
C VAL A 30 -13.42 11.02 -7.43
N TYR A 31 -12.70 9.90 -7.61
CA TYR A 31 -13.05 8.90 -8.62
C TYR A 31 -13.23 7.53 -7.94
N PRO A 32 -14.38 7.30 -7.26
CA PRO A 32 -14.59 6.10 -6.44
C PRO A 32 -14.50 4.79 -7.21
N GLU A 33 -14.97 4.76 -8.44
CA GLU A 33 -14.97 3.56 -9.28
C GLU A 33 -13.55 3.09 -9.61
N GLN A 34 -12.65 4.02 -9.93
CA GLN A 34 -11.24 3.71 -10.19
C GLN A 34 -10.52 3.23 -8.94
N GLN A 35 -10.73 3.93 -7.83
CA GLN A 35 -10.13 3.56 -6.53
C GLN A 35 -10.61 2.19 -6.07
N LEU A 36 -11.90 1.92 -6.18
CA LEU A 36 -12.47 0.63 -5.83
C LEU A 36 -11.97 -0.49 -6.74
N ALA A 37 -11.85 -0.24 -8.04
CA ALA A 37 -11.33 -1.20 -9.00
C ALA A 37 -9.86 -1.56 -8.70
N LYS A 38 -9.02 -0.57 -8.41
CA LYS A 38 -7.62 -0.79 -8.01
C LYS A 38 -7.54 -1.61 -6.74
N TRP A 39 -8.28 -1.22 -5.71
CA TRP A 39 -8.32 -1.92 -4.43
C TRP A 39 -8.78 -3.37 -4.61
N THR A 40 -9.86 -3.59 -5.35
CA THR A 40 -10.41 -4.91 -5.62
C THR A 40 -9.40 -5.77 -6.39
N ALA A 41 -8.77 -5.22 -7.42
CA ALA A 41 -7.76 -5.93 -8.22
C ALA A 41 -6.58 -6.38 -7.36
N ILE A 42 -6.06 -5.53 -6.49
CA ILE A 42 -4.94 -5.85 -5.59
C ILE A 42 -5.38 -6.86 -4.54
N ARG A 43 -6.52 -6.61 -3.86
CA ARG A 43 -7.00 -7.43 -2.75
C ARG A 43 -7.31 -8.86 -3.18
N PHE A 44 -7.87 -9.05 -4.38
CA PHE A 44 -8.25 -10.36 -4.89
C PHE A 44 -7.24 -10.99 -5.85
N SER A 45 -6.18 -10.28 -6.21
CA SER A 45 -5.07 -10.86 -6.99
C SER A 45 -4.20 -11.78 -6.15
N SER A 46 -4.23 -11.61 -4.83
CA SER A 46 -3.46 -12.43 -3.90
C SER A 46 -4.18 -12.54 -2.56
N ASN A 47 -4.21 -13.77 -2.02
CA ASN A 47 -4.73 -14.01 -0.68
C ASN A 47 -3.78 -13.54 0.43
N HIS A 48 -2.57 -13.13 0.07
CA HIS A 48 -1.54 -12.72 1.02
C HIS A 48 -1.54 -11.23 1.33
N ILE A 49 -2.22 -10.42 0.51
CA ILE A 49 -2.38 -8.99 0.79
C ILE A 49 -3.66 -8.79 1.59
N LEU A 50 -3.51 -8.36 2.83
CA LEU A 50 -4.62 -8.18 3.77
C LEU A 50 -5.25 -6.79 3.66
N ASP A 51 -4.42 -5.78 3.41
CA ASP A 51 -4.85 -4.39 3.27
C ASP A 51 -3.78 -3.59 2.53
N PHE A 52 -4.15 -2.40 2.05
CA PHE A 52 -3.17 -1.47 1.49
C PHE A 52 -3.65 -0.03 1.60
N VAL A 53 -2.67 0.88 1.64
CA VAL A 53 -2.89 2.33 1.64
C VAL A 53 -2.16 2.92 0.44
N ASN A 54 -2.91 3.60 -0.42
CA ASN A 54 -2.34 4.29 -1.58
C ASN A 54 -1.59 5.53 -1.11
N LEU A 55 -0.33 5.66 -1.52
CA LEU A 55 0.47 6.85 -1.30
C LEU A 55 0.57 7.65 -2.60
N GLU A 56 1.77 7.91 -3.06
CA GLU A 56 2.04 8.73 -4.22
C GLU A 56 2.81 7.95 -5.29
N GLY A 57 2.45 8.14 -6.54
CA GLY A 57 3.06 7.43 -7.64
C GLY A 57 2.75 5.94 -7.59
N ASP A 58 3.78 5.12 -7.72
CA ASP A 58 3.66 3.65 -7.70
C ASP A 58 3.92 3.06 -6.31
N TYR A 59 4.13 3.89 -5.30
CA TYR A 59 4.43 3.46 -3.94
C TYR A 59 3.16 3.41 -3.10
N ASP A 60 2.96 2.28 -2.46
CA ASP A 60 1.86 2.06 -1.53
C ASP A 60 2.37 1.34 -0.28
N ILE A 61 1.59 1.42 0.79
CA ILE A 61 1.82 0.62 1.99
C ILE A 61 0.89 -0.59 1.94
N TYR A 62 1.45 -1.78 2.15
CA TYR A 62 0.71 -3.02 2.14
C TYR A 62 0.85 -3.74 3.48
N GLU A 63 -0.25 -4.31 3.98
CA GLU A 63 -0.19 -5.30 5.04
C GLU A 63 -0.26 -6.69 4.39
N VAL A 64 0.76 -7.51 4.62
CA VAL A 64 0.89 -8.83 4.00
C VAL A 64 1.17 -9.89 5.05
N ASP A 65 0.74 -11.11 4.74
CA ASP A 65 1.10 -12.28 5.55
C ASP A 65 2.62 -12.52 5.50
N LEU A 66 3.16 -12.93 6.62
CA LEU A 66 4.56 -13.32 6.69
C LEU A 66 4.78 -14.63 5.91
N PRO A 67 5.70 -14.66 4.93
CA PRO A 67 6.05 -15.91 4.27
C PRO A 67 6.60 -16.94 5.26
N GLU A 68 6.18 -18.18 5.14
CA GLU A 68 6.64 -19.26 6.02
C GLU A 68 8.16 -19.40 6.05
N ARG A 69 8.82 -19.16 4.91
CA ARG A 69 10.28 -19.22 4.77
C ARG A 69 11.02 -18.17 5.61
N TRP A 70 10.30 -17.14 6.11
CA TRP A 70 10.89 -16.08 6.94
C TRP A 70 10.68 -16.29 8.43
N VAL A 71 9.86 -17.25 8.82
CA VAL A 71 9.63 -17.56 10.23
C VAL A 71 10.96 -18.03 10.87
N GLY A 72 11.32 -17.38 11.97
CA GLY A 72 12.58 -17.62 12.66
C GLY A 72 13.79 -16.86 12.10
N MET A 73 13.62 -16.14 10.99
CA MET A 73 14.67 -15.30 10.43
C MET A 73 14.56 -13.87 10.96
N SER A 74 15.70 -13.18 11.02
CA SER A 74 15.72 -11.74 11.33
C SER A 74 15.52 -10.89 10.07
N VAL A 75 15.11 -9.65 10.28
CA VAL A 75 14.96 -8.66 9.19
C VAL A 75 16.29 -8.50 8.43
N GLY A 76 17.40 -8.42 9.15
CA GLY A 76 18.71 -8.27 8.55
C GLY A 76 19.15 -9.45 7.69
N GLU A 77 18.81 -10.69 8.12
CA GLU A 77 19.10 -11.90 7.34
C GLU A 77 18.35 -11.95 6.02
N ILE A 78 17.09 -11.47 6.00
CA ILE A 78 16.27 -11.43 4.81
C ILE A 78 16.73 -10.34 3.85
N ASP A 79 17.16 -9.19 4.38
CA ASP A 79 17.69 -8.04 3.63
C ASP A 79 16.76 -7.57 2.51
N ILE A 80 15.47 -7.47 2.84
CA ILE A 80 14.39 -7.17 1.89
C ILE A 80 14.56 -5.81 1.21
N ARG A 81 15.06 -4.82 1.96
CA ARG A 81 15.26 -3.46 1.45
C ARG A 81 16.32 -3.43 0.33
N LYS A 82 17.42 -4.12 0.54
CA LYS A 82 18.52 -4.16 -0.42
C LYS A 82 18.18 -5.00 -1.65
N LYS A 83 17.50 -6.13 -1.44
CA LYS A 83 17.16 -7.06 -2.53
C LYS A 83 15.99 -6.58 -3.39
N TYR A 84 14.99 -5.95 -2.78
CA TYR A 84 13.72 -5.63 -3.45
C TYR A 84 13.32 -4.16 -3.37
N GLY A 85 14.06 -3.34 -2.63
CA GLY A 85 13.67 -1.93 -2.44
C GLY A 85 12.41 -1.75 -1.59
N ILE A 86 12.04 -2.74 -0.80
CA ILE A 86 10.86 -2.72 0.05
C ILE A 86 11.29 -2.41 1.48
N ASN A 87 10.60 -1.47 2.12
CA ASN A 87 10.84 -1.12 3.52
C ASN A 87 9.80 -1.78 4.42
N ILE A 88 10.26 -2.45 5.47
CA ILE A 88 9.36 -2.96 6.52
C ILE A 88 9.12 -1.84 7.51
N ILE A 89 7.86 -1.43 7.66
CA ILE A 89 7.46 -0.33 8.54
C ILE A 89 7.16 -0.85 9.93
N ALA A 90 6.44 -1.96 10.02
CA ALA A 90 5.97 -2.51 11.28
C ALA A 90 5.73 -4.02 11.16
N VAL A 91 5.67 -4.67 12.31
CA VAL A 91 5.26 -6.08 12.44
C VAL A 91 4.02 -6.11 13.32
N ARG A 92 2.97 -6.78 12.87
CA ARG A 92 1.79 -7.00 13.69
C ARG A 92 1.94 -8.31 14.45
N ARG A 93 1.90 -8.20 15.78
CA ARG A 93 1.97 -9.35 16.69
C ARG A 93 0.76 -9.30 17.61
N ASN A 94 -0.01 -10.37 17.70
CA ASN A 94 -1.18 -10.46 18.58
C ASN A 94 -2.16 -9.27 18.41
N GLY A 95 -2.37 -8.84 17.17
CA GLY A 95 -3.28 -7.73 16.85
C GLY A 95 -2.71 -6.33 17.07
N THR A 96 -1.45 -6.20 17.51
CA THR A 96 -0.81 -4.90 17.79
C THR A 96 0.35 -4.67 16.84
N LEU A 97 0.39 -3.48 16.22
CA LEU A 97 1.51 -3.06 15.39
C LEU A 97 2.71 -2.64 16.24
N ASP A 98 3.85 -3.23 15.97
CA ASP A 98 5.13 -2.85 16.55
C ASP A 98 5.95 -2.13 15.47
N PHE A 99 6.19 -0.84 15.66
CA PHE A 99 6.96 0.00 14.75
C PHE A 99 8.46 0.01 15.05
N SER A 100 8.90 -0.67 16.10
CA SER A 100 10.31 -0.74 16.51
C SER A 100 11.06 -1.84 15.75
N VAL A 101 10.94 -1.85 14.42
CA VAL A 101 11.59 -2.87 13.59
C VAL A 101 13.06 -2.54 13.42
N LYS A 102 13.92 -3.50 13.76
CA LYS A 102 15.38 -3.41 13.69
C LYS A 102 15.93 -4.57 12.86
N PRO A 103 17.20 -4.51 12.41
CA PRO A 103 17.80 -5.65 11.71
C PRO A 103 17.79 -6.94 12.53
N GLU A 104 17.84 -6.84 13.87
CA GLU A 104 17.81 -7.97 14.79
C GLU A 104 16.41 -8.53 15.05
N THR A 105 15.36 -7.83 14.62
CA THR A 105 13.96 -8.28 14.81
C THR A 105 13.74 -9.61 14.12
N VAL A 106 13.30 -10.62 14.89
CA VAL A 106 13.02 -11.98 14.40
C VAL A 106 11.52 -12.12 14.15
N PHE A 107 11.18 -12.68 13.01
CA PHE A 107 9.78 -12.96 12.68
C PHE A 107 9.31 -14.26 13.32
N GLU A 108 8.04 -14.25 13.75
CA GLU A 108 7.38 -15.39 14.36
C GLU A 108 6.18 -15.81 13.51
N ASP A 109 5.79 -17.07 13.64
CA ASP A 109 4.61 -17.60 12.96
C ASP A 109 3.35 -16.80 13.40
N GLY A 110 2.46 -16.56 12.44
CA GLY A 110 1.25 -15.77 12.68
C GLY A 110 1.43 -14.25 12.65
N ASN A 111 2.66 -13.76 12.47
CA ASN A 111 2.89 -12.33 12.26
C ASN A 111 2.39 -11.89 10.88
N THR A 112 1.94 -10.65 10.77
CA THR A 112 1.80 -9.93 9.51
C THR A 112 2.75 -8.76 9.50
N ILE A 113 3.11 -8.28 8.32
CA ILE A 113 4.05 -7.17 8.18
C ILE A 113 3.45 -6.05 7.37
N LEU A 114 3.78 -4.82 7.78
CA LEU A 114 3.42 -3.61 7.07
C LEU A 114 4.65 -3.17 6.28
N VAL A 115 4.52 -3.11 4.96
CA VAL A 115 5.63 -2.82 4.05
C VAL A 115 5.32 -1.67 3.11
N LEU A 116 6.33 -0.88 2.79
CA LEU A 116 6.27 0.21 1.80
C LEU A 116 7.08 -0.18 0.58
N GLY A 117 6.46 -0.15 -0.58
CA GLY A 117 7.15 -0.44 -1.83
C GLY A 117 6.23 -0.37 -3.04
N GLN A 118 6.79 -0.70 -4.19
CA GLN A 118 6.03 -0.82 -5.44
C GLN A 118 5.39 -2.20 -5.53
N TYR A 119 4.18 -2.26 -6.04
CA TYR A 119 3.44 -3.53 -6.20
C TYR A 119 4.23 -4.58 -6.99
N ARG A 120 4.90 -4.16 -8.05
CA ARG A 120 5.74 -5.03 -8.88
C ARG A 120 6.86 -5.72 -8.08
N GLU A 121 7.54 -4.98 -7.23
CA GLU A 121 8.59 -5.52 -6.37
C GLU A 121 8.01 -6.39 -5.26
N LEU A 122 6.84 -6.01 -4.75
CA LEU A 122 6.11 -6.81 -3.78
C LEU A 122 5.75 -8.19 -4.35
N GLN A 123 5.26 -8.25 -5.58
CA GLN A 123 4.94 -9.50 -6.24
C GLN A 123 6.17 -10.42 -6.37
N LYS A 124 7.31 -9.86 -6.73
CA LYS A 124 8.56 -10.63 -6.82
C LYS A 124 9.02 -11.14 -5.46
N CYS A 125 9.00 -10.28 -4.46
CA CYS A 125 9.48 -10.60 -3.12
C CYS A 125 8.64 -11.68 -2.45
N PHE A 126 7.32 -11.52 -2.49
CA PHE A 126 6.37 -12.42 -1.81
C PHE A 126 5.88 -13.56 -2.72
N LYS A 127 6.27 -13.58 -3.97
CA LYS A 127 5.88 -14.60 -4.97
C LYS A 127 4.36 -14.73 -5.13
N ILE A 128 3.73 -13.59 -5.24
CA ILE A 128 2.26 -13.50 -5.36
C ILE A 128 1.81 -12.98 -6.73
#